data_6a76d729f48e733f6be02469c6997773
#
_entry.id   6a76d729f48e733f6be02469c6997773
#
_cell.length_a   1.000
_cell.length_b   1.000
_cell.length_c   1.000
_cell.angle_alpha   90.00
_cell.angle_beta   90.00
_cell.angle_gamma   90.00
#
_symmetry.space_group_name_H-M   'P 1'
#
loop_
_entity.id
_entity.type
_entity.pdbx_description
1 polymer ?
#
loop_
_entity_poly.entity_id
_entity_poly.type
_entity_poly.pdbx_seq_one_letter_code
_entity_poly.pdbx_strand_id
1 'polypeptide(L)'
;MIALLALASCTRNAPEPAHAVATPFLPKASIRELMDAEVDPAADVLWESVVYTVTAAGAEDKQPRTPEEWQAVRRGAITLIEATNLLMMDGRRVAPPDTPLAPGEATIEVRQHRFDTNRAAFVGFAQALQNIGLKALDAIDAKDAKRLMIAGGEIDEACEACHLVYWYPPEPKP
;
A
#
# COMPACT_ATOMS: atom_id res chain seq x y z
N MET A 1 -17.06 16.72 -73.47
CA MET A 1 -17.02 15.42 -72.73
C MET A 1 -16.21 15.66 -71.45
N ILE A 2 -16.90 15.74 -70.31
CA ILE A 2 -16.27 15.96 -69.01
C ILE A 2 -16.39 14.63 -68.22
N ALA A 3 -15.23 14.02 -67.95
CA ALA A 3 -15.17 12.77 -67.21
C ALA A 3 -15.19 13.08 -65.71
N LEU A 4 -16.24 12.64 -64.98
CA LEU A 4 -16.31 12.64 -63.51
C LEU A 4 -15.51 11.44 -62.95
N LEU A 5 -14.41 11.71 -62.23
CA LEU A 5 -13.76 10.71 -61.39
C LEU A 5 -14.52 10.59 -60.06
N ALA A 6 -15.11 9.44 -59.81
CA ALA A 6 -15.66 9.09 -58.51
C ALA A 6 -14.54 8.57 -57.59
N LEU A 7 -14.24 9.32 -56.51
CA LEU A 7 -13.36 8.90 -55.43
C LEU A 7 -14.13 8.00 -54.46
N ALA A 8 -13.86 6.71 -54.49
CA ALA A 8 -14.36 5.76 -53.48
C ALA A 8 -13.60 5.92 -52.16
N SER A 9 -14.25 6.55 -51.18
CA SER A 9 -13.74 6.58 -49.77
C SER A 9 -13.90 5.22 -49.11
N CYS A 10 -12.83 4.48 -48.93
CA CYS A 10 -12.80 3.31 -48.05
C CYS A 10 -12.75 3.78 -46.60
N THR A 11 -13.90 3.80 -45.91
CA THR A 11 -13.96 3.94 -44.45
C THR A 11 -13.44 2.65 -43.85
N ARG A 12 -12.19 2.68 -43.33
CA ARG A 12 -11.68 1.63 -42.44
C ARG A 12 -12.43 1.77 -41.10
N ASN A 13 -13.33 0.81 -40.82
CA ASN A 13 -13.83 0.64 -39.44
C ASN A 13 -12.64 0.33 -38.55
N ALA A 14 -12.35 1.24 -37.59
CA ALA A 14 -11.41 0.94 -36.53
C ALA A 14 -11.95 -0.25 -35.71
N PRO A 15 -11.13 -1.22 -35.32
CA PRO A 15 -11.57 -2.32 -34.48
C PRO A 15 -12.12 -1.71 -33.18
N GLU A 16 -13.35 -2.11 -32.82
CA GLU A 16 -13.98 -1.77 -31.57
C GLU A 16 -13.07 -2.23 -30.42
N PRO A 17 -12.76 -1.37 -29.42
CA PRO A 17 -11.91 -1.78 -28.31
C PRO A 17 -12.53 -2.99 -27.63
N ALA A 18 -11.77 -4.08 -27.54
CA ALA A 18 -12.21 -5.28 -26.84
C ALA A 18 -12.68 -4.88 -25.44
N HIS A 19 -13.97 -5.12 -25.14
CA HIS A 19 -14.51 -4.91 -23.81
C HIS A 19 -13.70 -5.76 -22.84
N ALA A 20 -12.89 -5.11 -21.98
CA ALA A 20 -12.21 -5.79 -20.91
C ALA A 20 -13.27 -6.48 -20.05
N VAL A 21 -13.23 -7.81 -19.97
CA VAL A 21 -14.11 -8.56 -19.07
C VAL A 21 -13.74 -8.11 -17.65
N ALA A 22 -14.60 -7.30 -17.05
CA ALA A 22 -14.42 -6.90 -15.66
C ALA A 22 -14.51 -8.14 -14.79
N THR A 23 -13.37 -8.60 -14.27
CA THR A 23 -13.34 -9.68 -13.27
C THR A 23 -13.86 -9.07 -11.97
N PRO A 24 -14.99 -9.54 -11.42
CA PRO A 24 -15.51 -8.98 -10.19
C PRO A 24 -14.58 -9.35 -9.04
N PHE A 25 -13.87 -8.37 -8.47
CA PHE A 25 -13.16 -8.54 -7.22
C PHE A 25 -14.17 -8.69 -6.07
N LEU A 26 -13.83 -9.53 -5.08
CA LEU A 26 -14.65 -9.76 -3.90
C LEU A 26 -13.91 -9.27 -2.65
N PRO A 27 -13.97 -7.97 -2.31
CA PRO A 27 -13.31 -7.42 -1.14
C PRO A 27 -14.04 -7.89 0.13
N LYS A 28 -13.50 -8.88 0.83
CA LYS A 28 -14.07 -9.43 2.07
C LYS A 28 -13.55 -8.72 3.32
N ALA A 29 -12.24 -8.56 3.42
CA ALA A 29 -11.62 -7.91 4.56
C ALA A 29 -11.89 -6.40 4.57
N SER A 30 -12.09 -5.84 5.76
CA SER A 30 -12.07 -4.39 5.99
C SER A 30 -10.63 -3.85 5.91
N ILE A 31 -10.49 -2.52 5.92
CA ILE A 31 -9.16 -1.88 5.97
C ILE A 31 -8.41 -2.32 7.23
N ARG A 32 -9.07 -2.32 8.41
CA ARG A 32 -8.45 -2.77 9.65
C ARG A 32 -7.96 -4.22 9.57
N GLU A 33 -8.79 -5.12 9.08
CA GLU A 33 -8.39 -6.52 8.94
C GLU A 33 -7.23 -6.72 7.96
N LEU A 34 -7.11 -5.87 6.91
CA LEU A 34 -5.94 -5.88 6.04
C LEU A 34 -4.68 -5.33 6.73
N MET A 35 -4.84 -4.31 7.60
CA MET A 35 -3.71 -3.83 8.41
C MET A 35 -3.21 -4.95 9.32
N ASP A 36 -4.11 -5.56 10.09
CA ASP A 36 -3.76 -6.59 11.08
C ASP A 36 -3.20 -7.88 10.44
N ALA A 37 -3.70 -8.27 9.25
CA ALA A 37 -3.36 -9.56 8.63
C ALA A 37 -2.21 -9.48 7.62
N GLU A 38 -2.02 -8.36 6.93
CA GLU A 38 -1.13 -8.26 5.79
C GLU A 38 -0.11 -7.12 5.93
N VAL A 39 -0.58 -5.89 6.23
CA VAL A 39 0.29 -4.71 6.18
C VAL A 39 1.26 -4.68 7.35
N ASP A 40 0.77 -4.75 8.59
CA ASP A 40 1.60 -4.72 9.80
C ASP A 40 2.59 -5.89 9.82
N PRO A 41 2.18 -7.17 9.64
CA PRO A 41 3.14 -8.27 9.65
C PRO A 41 4.19 -8.17 8.54
N ALA A 42 3.84 -7.61 7.37
CA ALA A 42 4.79 -7.42 6.29
C ALA A 42 5.78 -6.29 6.59
N ALA A 43 5.34 -5.20 7.20
CA ALA A 43 6.18 -4.11 7.66
C ALA A 43 7.14 -4.56 8.76
N ASP A 44 6.66 -5.34 9.75
CA ASP A 44 7.47 -5.92 10.82
C ASP A 44 8.63 -6.75 10.27
N VAL A 45 8.39 -7.57 9.24
CA VAL A 45 9.48 -8.33 8.58
C VAL A 45 10.57 -7.42 8.05
N LEU A 46 10.23 -6.23 7.51
CA LEU A 46 11.19 -5.27 7.00
C LEU A 46 11.94 -4.57 8.13
N TRP A 47 11.22 -4.08 9.15
CA TRP A 47 11.81 -3.38 10.30
C TRP A 47 12.73 -4.27 11.11
N GLU A 48 12.33 -5.51 11.37
CA GLU A 48 13.11 -6.45 12.14
C GLU A 48 14.32 -7.04 11.38
N SER A 49 14.34 -6.89 10.04
CA SER A 49 15.40 -7.44 9.21
C SER A 49 16.73 -6.70 9.35
N VAL A 50 16.68 -5.39 9.60
CA VAL A 50 17.88 -4.54 9.78
C VAL A 50 17.69 -3.68 11.02
N VAL A 51 18.47 -3.98 12.06
CA VAL A 51 18.39 -3.27 13.35
C VAL A 51 19.81 -2.94 13.81
N TYR A 52 20.03 -1.68 14.14
CA TYR A 52 21.25 -1.23 14.79
C TYR A 52 20.95 -0.77 16.22
N THR A 53 21.45 -1.49 17.20
CA THR A 53 21.22 -1.20 18.61
C THR A 53 22.52 -0.91 19.32
N VAL A 54 22.56 0.18 20.10
CA VAL A 54 23.69 0.49 21.01
C VAL A 54 23.23 0.33 22.45
N THR A 55 23.88 -0.56 23.17
CA THR A 55 23.62 -0.82 24.60
C THR A 55 24.87 -0.60 25.42
N ALA A 56 24.77 -0.64 26.74
CA ALA A 56 25.92 -0.61 27.64
C ALA A 56 26.89 -1.80 27.42
N ALA A 57 26.42 -2.89 26.83
CA ALA A 57 27.21 -4.07 26.49
C ALA A 57 27.91 -3.98 25.12
N GLY A 58 27.58 -2.96 24.31
CA GLY A 58 28.17 -2.74 22.98
C GLY A 58 27.13 -2.44 21.89
N ALA A 59 27.61 -2.39 20.65
CA ALA A 59 26.77 -2.22 19.47
C ALA A 59 26.44 -3.58 18.85
N GLU A 60 25.17 -3.77 18.50
CA GLU A 60 24.68 -4.95 17.76
C GLU A 60 24.17 -4.49 16.39
N ASP A 61 24.61 -5.18 15.34
CA ASP A 61 24.23 -4.97 13.95
C ASP A 61 23.56 -6.25 13.42
N LYS A 62 22.22 -6.22 13.35
CA LYS A 62 21.40 -7.28 12.75
C LYS A 62 21.10 -6.91 11.30
N GLN A 63 21.41 -7.82 10.38
CA GLN A 63 21.05 -7.69 8.97
C GLN A 63 21.01 -9.08 8.31
N PRO A 64 20.27 -9.26 7.20
CA PRO A 64 20.29 -10.52 6.46
C PRO A 64 21.69 -10.81 5.91
N ARG A 65 22.18 -12.03 6.10
CA ARG A 65 23.54 -12.45 5.71
C ARG A 65 23.54 -13.59 4.71
N THR A 66 22.46 -14.41 4.69
CA THR A 66 22.34 -15.55 3.79
C THR A 66 21.33 -15.28 2.68
N PRO A 67 21.40 -15.98 1.55
CA PRO A 67 20.39 -15.89 0.48
C PRO A 67 18.98 -16.19 1.00
N GLU A 68 18.81 -17.13 1.92
CA GLU A 68 17.55 -17.52 2.52
C GLU A 68 16.93 -16.39 3.36
N GLU A 69 17.76 -15.68 4.15
CA GLU A 69 17.33 -14.53 4.94
C GLU A 69 16.90 -13.39 4.04
N TRP A 70 17.69 -13.04 3.01
CA TRP A 70 17.29 -12.04 2.01
C TRP A 70 15.98 -12.41 1.30
N GLN A 71 15.80 -13.70 0.98
CA GLN A 71 14.57 -14.17 0.37
C GLN A 71 13.37 -14.08 1.32
N ALA A 72 13.58 -14.27 2.62
CA ALA A 72 12.51 -14.08 3.63
C ALA A 72 12.06 -12.61 3.69
N VAL A 73 13.01 -11.68 3.77
CA VAL A 73 12.73 -10.24 3.77
C VAL A 73 12.05 -9.81 2.45
N ARG A 74 12.51 -10.37 1.33
CA ARG A 74 11.91 -10.10 0.02
C ARG A 74 10.42 -10.49 -0.06
N ARG A 75 10.02 -11.60 0.56
CA ARG A 75 8.61 -11.99 0.65
C ARG A 75 7.79 -10.95 1.42
N GLY A 76 8.33 -10.44 2.54
CA GLY A 76 7.69 -9.34 3.30
C GLY A 76 7.48 -8.10 2.44
N ALA A 77 8.51 -7.66 1.70
CA ALA A 77 8.40 -6.50 0.81
C ALA A 77 7.32 -6.71 -0.27
N ILE A 78 7.27 -7.88 -0.90
CA ILE A 78 6.24 -8.21 -1.89
C ILE A 78 4.85 -8.19 -1.24
N THR A 79 4.69 -8.81 -0.05
CA THR A 79 3.41 -8.81 0.67
C THR A 79 2.96 -7.37 0.97
N LEU A 80 3.85 -6.50 1.45
CA LEU A 80 3.53 -5.10 1.71
C LEU A 80 3.06 -4.37 0.46
N ILE A 81 3.79 -4.52 -0.67
CA ILE A 81 3.43 -3.90 -1.95
C ILE A 81 2.06 -4.37 -2.44
N GLU A 82 1.80 -5.67 -2.41
CA GLU A 82 0.52 -6.23 -2.85
C GLU A 82 -0.63 -5.89 -1.90
N ALA A 83 -0.38 -5.81 -0.59
CA ALA A 83 -1.37 -5.37 0.39
C ALA A 83 -1.86 -3.94 0.11
N THR A 84 -1.00 -3.03 -0.38
CA THR A 84 -1.43 -1.68 -0.76
C THR A 84 -2.42 -1.71 -1.93
N ASN A 85 -2.31 -2.64 -2.87
CA ASN A 85 -3.30 -2.83 -3.94
C ASN A 85 -4.65 -3.25 -3.35
N LEU A 86 -4.65 -4.12 -2.33
CA LEU A 86 -5.87 -4.53 -1.63
C LEU A 86 -6.52 -3.36 -0.88
N LEU A 87 -5.74 -2.46 -0.28
CA LEU A 87 -6.25 -1.25 0.37
C LEU A 87 -6.93 -0.31 -0.63
N MET A 88 -6.42 -0.21 -1.84
CA MET A 88 -6.96 0.67 -2.89
C MET A 88 -8.22 0.13 -3.58
N MET A 89 -8.60 -1.13 -3.36
CA MET A 89 -9.82 -1.68 -3.93
C MET A 89 -11.07 -0.99 -3.34
N ASP A 90 -12.03 -0.68 -4.21
CA ASP A 90 -13.31 -0.08 -3.80
C ASP A 90 -14.21 -1.07 -3.04
N GLY A 91 -15.19 -0.53 -2.31
CA GLY A 91 -16.21 -1.31 -1.61
C GLY A 91 -15.78 -1.87 -0.26
N ARG A 92 -14.61 -1.48 0.28
CA ARG A 92 -14.18 -1.89 1.62
C ARG A 92 -14.74 -0.96 2.70
N ARG A 93 -15.06 -1.54 3.85
CA ARG A 93 -15.32 -0.81 5.09
C ARG A 93 -14.01 -0.54 5.82
N VAL A 94 -13.97 0.49 6.65
CA VAL A 94 -12.77 0.78 7.48
C VAL A 94 -12.54 -0.29 8.56
N ALA A 95 -13.61 -0.80 9.17
CA ALA A 95 -13.55 -1.86 10.17
C ALA A 95 -14.92 -2.58 10.27
N PRO A 96 -14.99 -3.79 10.85
CA PRO A 96 -16.24 -4.40 11.28
C PRO A 96 -16.99 -3.50 12.30
N PRO A 97 -18.35 -3.52 12.31
CA PRO A 97 -19.14 -2.62 13.17
C PRO A 97 -18.83 -2.73 14.67
N ASP A 98 -18.56 -3.95 15.14
CA ASP A 98 -18.35 -4.25 16.56
C ASP A 98 -16.88 -4.28 16.94
N THR A 99 -16.00 -3.66 16.14
CA THR A 99 -14.57 -3.60 16.44
C THR A 99 -14.31 -2.77 17.70
N PRO A 100 -13.64 -3.31 18.72
CA PRO A 100 -13.24 -2.54 19.90
C PRO A 100 -12.31 -1.38 19.50
N LEU A 101 -12.51 -0.22 20.15
CA LEU A 101 -11.66 0.95 19.93
C LEU A 101 -10.53 0.97 20.95
N ALA A 102 -9.31 1.23 20.51
CA ALA A 102 -8.20 1.55 21.39
C ALA A 102 -8.29 3.01 21.87
N PRO A 103 -7.64 3.37 22.99
CA PRO A 103 -7.58 4.74 23.46
C PRO A 103 -6.99 5.67 22.38
N GLY A 104 -7.70 6.78 22.10
CA GLY A 104 -7.30 7.76 21.08
C GLY A 104 -7.78 7.47 19.67
N GLU A 105 -8.35 6.29 19.41
CA GLU A 105 -8.97 6.01 18.10
C GLU A 105 -10.30 6.77 17.94
N ALA A 106 -10.53 7.32 16.76
CA ALA A 106 -11.83 7.83 16.38
C ALA A 106 -12.86 6.70 16.24
N THR A 107 -14.15 7.01 16.41
CA THR A 107 -15.20 6.00 16.21
C THR A 107 -15.21 5.46 14.79
N ILE A 108 -15.77 4.25 14.61
CA ILE A 108 -15.85 3.61 13.28
C ILE A 108 -16.61 4.49 12.30
N GLU A 109 -17.68 5.16 12.75
CA GLU A 109 -18.50 6.05 11.92
C GLU A 109 -17.68 7.27 11.44
N VAL A 110 -16.88 7.88 12.32
CA VAL A 110 -16.02 9.02 11.98
C VAL A 110 -14.95 8.58 10.98
N ARG A 111 -14.32 7.43 11.21
CA ARG A 111 -13.32 6.88 10.28
C ARG A 111 -13.94 6.52 8.93
N GLN A 112 -15.11 5.87 8.91
CA GLN A 112 -15.82 5.54 7.67
C GLN A 112 -16.20 6.80 6.90
N HIS A 113 -16.75 7.81 7.58
CA HIS A 113 -17.10 9.07 6.93
C HIS A 113 -15.88 9.73 6.28
N ARG A 114 -14.74 9.80 6.99
CA ARG A 114 -13.50 10.35 6.43
C ARG A 114 -12.99 9.56 5.23
N PHE A 115 -13.02 8.24 5.33
CA PHE A 115 -12.63 7.33 4.26
C PHE A 115 -13.48 7.55 3.00
N ASP A 116 -14.80 7.66 3.16
CA ASP A 116 -15.74 7.85 2.05
C ASP A 116 -15.61 9.24 1.41
N THR A 117 -15.44 10.29 2.22
CA THR A 117 -15.35 11.68 1.75
C THR A 117 -13.99 12.05 1.18
N ASN A 118 -12.91 11.36 1.60
CA ASN A 118 -11.54 11.64 1.18
C ASN A 118 -10.87 10.42 0.52
N ARG A 119 -11.63 9.64 -0.24
CA ARG A 119 -11.14 8.40 -0.87
C ARG A 119 -9.89 8.60 -1.73
N ALA A 120 -9.82 9.69 -2.49
CA ALA A 120 -8.66 9.99 -3.34
C ALA A 120 -7.38 10.22 -2.51
N ALA A 121 -7.49 10.90 -1.36
CA ALA A 121 -6.36 11.08 -0.45
C ALA A 121 -5.92 9.76 0.18
N PHE A 122 -6.86 8.89 0.58
CA PHE A 122 -6.55 7.55 1.08
C PHE A 122 -5.77 6.72 0.05
N VAL A 123 -6.22 6.72 -1.20
CA VAL A 123 -5.50 6.06 -2.31
C VAL A 123 -4.09 6.65 -2.46
N GLY A 124 -3.94 7.97 -2.32
CA GLY A 124 -2.63 8.64 -2.34
C GLY A 124 -1.68 8.16 -1.24
N PHE A 125 -2.16 7.96 -0.01
CA PHE A 125 -1.37 7.38 1.08
C PHE A 125 -0.98 5.94 0.80
N ALA A 126 -1.91 5.11 0.32
CA ALA A 126 -1.61 3.73 -0.04
C ALA A 126 -0.57 3.63 -1.18
N GLN A 127 -0.64 4.51 -2.18
CA GLN A 127 0.35 4.61 -3.25
C GLN A 127 1.72 5.09 -2.75
N ALA A 128 1.75 6.03 -1.78
CA ALA A 128 3.00 6.46 -1.16
C ALA A 128 3.70 5.29 -0.45
N LEU A 129 2.96 4.53 0.36
CA LEU A 129 3.47 3.31 1.01
C LEU A 129 3.94 2.27 -0.02
N GLN A 130 3.18 2.06 -1.11
CA GLN A 130 3.57 1.17 -2.20
C GLN A 130 4.92 1.57 -2.82
N ASN A 131 5.10 2.85 -3.12
CA ASN A 131 6.36 3.36 -3.69
C ASN A 131 7.55 3.17 -2.75
N ILE A 132 7.33 3.29 -1.43
CA ILE A 132 8.37 3.03 -0.43
C ILE A 132 8.67 1.53 -0.36
N GLY A 133 7.64 0.67 -0.40
CA GLY A 133 7.78 -0.77 -0.52
C GLY A 133 8.63 -1.20 -1.73
N LEU A 134 8.45 -0.54 -2.88
CA LEU A 134 9.29 -0.76 -4.07
C LEU A 134 10.75 -0.36 -3.83
N LYS A 135 11.03 0.76 -3.14
CA LYS A 135 12.40 1.13 -2.74
C LYS A 135 13.02 0.09 -1.81
N ALA A 136 12.25 -0.44 -0.86
CA ALA A 136 12.70 -1.52 0.02
C ALA A 136 13.03 -2.78 -0.80
N LEU A 137 12.20 -3.15 -1.76
CA LEU A 137 12.43 -4.29 -2.63
C LEU A 137 13.71 -4.13 -3.47
N ASP A 138 13.95 -2.94 -4.04
CA ASP A 138 15.18 -2.63 -4.76
C ASP A 138 16.42 -2.72 -3.87
N ALA A 139 16.33 -2.27 -2.60
CA ALA A 139 17.41 -2.40 -1.64
C ALA A 139 17.70 -3.87 -1.29
N ILE A 140 16.65 -4.68 -1.13
CA ILE A 140 16.74 -6.12 -0.86
C ILE A 140 17.38 -6.87 -2.04
N ASP A 141 16.94 -6.59 -3.26
CA ASP A 141 17.48 -7.22 -4.48
C ASP A 141 18.97 -6.85 -4.69
N ALA A 142 19.38 -5.65 -4.26
CA ALA A 142 20.77 -5.22 -4.21
C ALA A 142 21.54 -5.72 -2.97
N LYS A 143 20.87 -6.37 -2.01
CA LYS A 143 21.43 -6.77 -0.71
C LYS A 143 22.06 -5.59 0.06
N ASP A 144 21.45 -4.41 -0.05
CA ASP A 144 21.89 -3.17 0.57
C ASP A 144 21.11 -2.93 1.88
N ALA A 145 21.65 -3.42 2.99
CA ALA A 145 21.04 -3.29 4.31
C ALA A 145 20.87 -1.83 4.75
N LYS A 146 21.76 -0.93 4.34
CA LYS A 146 21.67 0.49 4.68
C LYS A 146 20.48 1.16 3.98
N ARG A 147 20.29 0.90 2.69
CA ARG A 147 19.13 1.39 1.96
C ARG A 147 17.84 0.77 2.48
N LEU A 148 17.86 -0.51 2.87
CA LEU A 148 16.70 -1.17 3.47
C LEU A 148 16.31 -0.53 4.81
N MET A 149 17.27 -0.20 5.66
CA MET A 149 17.01 0.51 6.92
C MET A 149 16.40 1.90 6.68
N ILE A 150 16.88 2.64 5.67
CA ILE A 150 16.30 3.94 5.30
C ILE A 150 14.84 3.76 4.82
N ALA A 151 14.59 2.78 3.97
CA ALA A 151 13.23 2.47 3.51
C ALA A 151 12.31 2.07 4.68
N GLY A 152 12.82 1.36 5.70
CA GLY A 152 12.07 1.06 6.93
C GLY A 152 11.60 2.31 7.66
N GLY A 153 12.46 3.33 7.81
CA GLY A 153 12.06 4.63 8.38
C GLY A 153 11.02 5.35 7.54
N GLU A 154 11.16 5.34 6.21
CA GLU A 154 10.15 5.93 5.30
C GLU A 154 8.79 5.20 5.38
N ILE A 155 8.77 3.86 5.60
CA ILE A 155 7.54 3.08 5.82
C ILE A 155 6.85 3.57 7.10
N ASP A 156 7.57 3.71 8.21
CA ASP A 156 7.03 4.21 9.49
C ASP A 156 6.37 5.59 9.32
N GLU A 157 7.08 6.53 8.69
CA GLU A 157 6.55 7.87 8.40
C GLU A 157 5.28 7.84 7.53
N ALA A 158 5.21 6.94 6.53
CA ALA A 158 4.03 6.82 5.67
C ALA A 158 2.83 6.22 6.42
N CYS A 159 3.06 5.24 7.30
CA CYS A 159 2.03 4.67 8.16
C CYS A 159 1.45 5.72 9.10
N GLU A 160 2.33 6.46 9.81
CA GLU A 160 1.91 7.52 10.74
C GLU A 160 1.13 8.64 10.03
N ALA A 161 1.60 9.09 8.87
CA ALA A 161 0.93 10.15 8.10
C ALA A 161 -0.52 9.78 7.73
N CYS A 162 -0.77 8.52 7.36
CA CYS A 162 -2.11 8.02 7.05
C CYS A 162 -2.96 7.88 8.33
N HIS A 163 -2.38 7.30 9.39
CA HIS A 163 -3.07 7.06 10.66
C HIS A 163 -3.52 8.37 11.32
N LEU A 164 -2.74 9.42 11.29
CA LEU A 164 -3.12 10.75 11.78
C LEU A 164 -4.36 11.32 11.06
N VAL A 165 -4.57 10.99 9.81
CA VAL A 165 -5.72 11.47 9.04
C VAL A 165 -6.96 10.61 9.27
N TYR A 166 -6.81 9.29 9.28
CA TYR A 166 -7.96 8.38 9.25
C TYR A 166 -8.20 7.65 10.56
N TRP A 167 -7.15 7.39 11.37
CA TRP A 167 -7.24 6.54 12.56
C TRP A 167 -7.29 7.33 13.86
N TYR A 168 -6.41 8.34 13.99
CA TYR A 168 -6.31 9.24 15.14
C TYR A 168 -6.56 10.70 14.76
N PRO A 169 -7.62 11.01 14.02
CA PRO A 169 -7.85 12.38 13.62
C PRO A 169 -8.07 13.25 14.86
N PRO A 170 -7.51 14.48 14.88
CA PRO A 170 -7.83 15.40 15.95
C PRO A 170 -9.34 15.62 16.02
N GLU A 171 -9.90 15.66 17.24
CA GLU A 171 -11.31 15.95 17.41
C GLU A 171 -11.64 17.32 16.76
N PRO A 172 -12.82 17.45 16.10
CA PRO A 172 -13.27 18.75 15.62
C PRO A 172 -13.28 19.71 16.80
N LYS A 173 -12.57 20.84 16.66
CA LYS A 173 -12.68 21.90 17.68
C LYS A 173 -14.12 22.37 17.73
N PRO A 174 -14.71 22.51 18.94
CA PRO A 174 -16.09 22.97 19.14
C PRO A 174 -16.30 24.40 18.57
#